data_83b8557217413d18d1ecf4991c9c824c
#
_entry.id   83b8557217413d18d1ecf4991c9c824c
#
_cell.length_a   1.000
_cell.length_b   1.000
_cell.length_c   1.000
_cell.angle_alpha   90.00
_cell.angle_beta   90.00
_cell.angle_gamma   90.00
#
_symmetry.space_group_name_H-M   'P 1'
#
loop_
_entity.id
_entity.type
_entity.pdbx_description
1 polymer ?
#
loop_
_entity_poly.entity_id
_entity_poly.type
_entity_poly.pdbx_seq_one_letter_code
_entity_poly.pdbx_strand_id
1 'polypeptide(L)'
;MADRDNEALQKRIATLETQVAALLQAISADRGGNVVINAPGSLTVNCGLGISLTAGSAMTLTAGANLAVIAGANASLVVGNRLRISSGHEASFETRSFNVTAAVGCKIDSGQSLAVTSGKEMTVAVSKTLLVESANAMVLKSGDARLDLKKDGSVELHGRDVTIKASGRLEAKASGHVTIKGSKILQN
;
A
#
# COMPACT_ATOMS: atom_id res chain seq x y z
N MET A 1 -3.92 -73.63 -8.92
CA MET A 1 -3.48 -72.37 -9.54
C MET A 1 -4.63 -71.39 -9.49
N ALA A 2 -5.83 -71.65 -9.95
CA ALA A 2 -6.98 -70.80 -9.97
C ALA A 2 -7.41 -70.18 -8.59
N ASP A 3 -7.31 -70.94 -7.49
CA ASP A 3 -7.68 -70.45 -6.16
C ASP A 3 -6.73 -69.40 -5.61
N ARG A 4 -5.43 -69.51 -5.86
CA ARG A 4 -4.46 -68.52 -5.43
C ARG A 4 -4.61 -67.16 -6.21
N ASP A 5 -4.97 -67.29 -7.48
CA ASP A 5 -5.23 -66.12 -8.31
C ASP A 5 -6.52 -65.44 -7.86
N ASN A 6 -7.53 -66.19 -7.43
CA ASN A 6 -8.79 -65.64 -6.91
C ASN A 6 -8.61 -64.90 -5.54
N GLU A 7 -7.83 -65.54 -4.63
CA GLU A 7 -7.47 -64.90 -3.36
C GLU A 7 -6.67 -63.59 -3.55
N ALA A 8 -5.75 -63.54 -4.51
CA ALA A 8 -4.96 -62.38 -4.84
C ALA A 8 -5.85 -61.25 -5.42
N LEU A 9 -6.82 -61.62 -6.28
CA LEU A 9 -7.82 -60.69 -6.82
C LEU A 9 -8.73 -60.12 -5.74
N GLN A 10 -9.22 -60.95 -4.83
CA GLN A 10 -10.07 -60.50 -3.71
C GLN A 10 -9.33 -59.54 -2.78
N LYS A 11 -8.07 -59.79 -2.43
CA LYS A 11 -7.25 -58.86 -1.65
C LYS A 11 -7.04 -57.54 -2.36
N ARG A 12 -6.83 -57.56 -3.68
CA ARG A 12 -6.66 -56.35 -4.48
C ARG A 12 -7.96 -55.55 -4.57
N ILE A 13 -9.11 -56.20 -4.72
CA ILE A 13 -10.44 -55.56 -4.69
C ILE A 13 -10.67 -54.89 -3.33
N ALA A 14 -10.48 -55.58 -2.22
CA ALA A 14 -10.65 -55.03 -0.88
C ALA A 14 -9.73 -53.80 -0.63
N THR A 15 -8.50 -53.85 -1.15
CA THR A 15 -7.57 -52.71 -1.07
C THR A 15 -8.07 -51.53 -1.88
N LEU A 16 -8.55 -51.77 -3.11
CA LEU A 16 -9.11 -50.72 -3.98
C LEU A 16 -10.38 -50.09 -3.38
N GLU A 17 -11.28 -50.92 -2.83
CA GLU A 17 -12.50 -50.44 -2.15
C GLU A 17 -12.17 -49.56 -0.96
N THR A 18 -11.16 -49.93 -0.16
CA THR A 18 -10.66 -49.09 0.95
C THR A 18 -10.09 -47.75 0.46
N GLN A 19 -9.32 -47.76 -0.63
CA GLN A 19 -8.77 -46.55 -1.23
C GLN A 19 -9.84 -45.65 -1.82
N VAL A 20 -10.83 -46.25 -2.51
CA VAL A 20 -11.97 -45.53 -3.05
C VAL A 20 -12.83 -44.89 -1.93
N ALA A 21 -13.08 -45.65 -0.85
CA ALA A 21 -13.80 -45.13 0.31
C ALA A 21 -13.07 -43.95 0.95
N ALA A 22 -11.76 -44.01 1.09
CA ALA A 22 -10.94 -42.91 1.60
C ALA A 22 -10.97 -41.68 0.67
N LEU A 23 -10.91 -41.86 -0.64
CA LEU A 23 -11.05 -40.80 -1.63
C LEU A 23 -12.43 -40.13 -1.59
N LEU A 24 -13.50 -40.93 -1.45
CA LEU A 24 -14.87 -40.42 -1.35
C LEU A 24 -15.14 -39.66 -0.04
N GLN A 25 -14.39 -39.92 1.02
CA GLN A 25 -14.42 -39.09 2.23
C GLN A 25 -13.75 -37.73 2.02
N ALA A 26 -12.68 -37.71 1.22
CA ALA A 26 -11.95 -36.47 0.94
C ALA A 26 -12.61 -35.63 -0.18
N ILE A 27 -13.22 -36.27 -1.16
CA ILE A 27 -13.84 -35.61 -2.32
C ILE A 27 -15.28 -36.07 -2.45
N SER A 28 -16.22 -35.15 -2.33
CA SER A 28 -17.63 -35.42 -2.55
C SER A 28 -18.17 -34.60 -3.73
N ALA A 29 -19.04 -35.18 -4.51
CA ALA A 29 -19.76 -34.50 -5.58
C ALA A 29 -21.26 -34.74 -5.42
N ASP A 30 -22.07 -33.69 -5.55
CA ASP A 30 -23.53 -33.82 -5.53
C ASP A 30 -24.14 -33.84 -6.96
N ARG A 31 -25.44 -34.13 -7.05
CA ARG A 31 -26.17 -34.14 -8.32
C ARG A 31 -26.32 -32.75 -8.95
N GLY A 32 -26.06 -31.69 -8.19
CA GLY A 32 -26.06 -30.30 -8.67
C GLY A 32 -24.73 -29.89 -9.31
N GLY A 33 -23.74 -30.79 -9.35
CA GLY A 33 -22.40 -30.51 -9.90
C GLY A 33 -21.46 -29.83 -8.92
N ASN A 34 -21.81 -29.73 -7.62
CA ASN A 34 -20.92 -29.21 -6.62
C ASN A 34 -19.87 -30.24 -6.23
N VAL A 35 -18.61 -29.83 -6.21
CA VAL A 35 -17.49 -30.67 -5.75
C VAL A 35 -16.91 -30.03 -4.50
N VAL A 36 -16.78 -30.82 -3.43
CA VAL A 36 -16.16 -30.41 -2.18
C VAL A 36 -14.94 -31.29 -1.92
N ILE A 37 -13.82 -30.64 -1.66
CA ILE A 37 -12.59 -31.29 -1.19
C ILE A 37 -12.42 -30.93 0.28
N ASN A 38 -12.53 -31.91 1.16
CA ASN A 38 -12.38 -31.75 2.59
C ASN A 38 -11.18 -32.56 3.09
N ALA A 39 -10.12 -31.88 3.47
CA ALA A 39 -8.92 -32.46 4.04
C ALA A 39 -8.82 -32.08 5.52
N PRO A 40 -9.03 -32.99 6.49
CA PRO A 40 -8.94 -32.64 7.92
C PRO A 40 -7.51 -32.30 8.38
N GLY A 41 -6.50 -32.67 7.62
CA GLY A 41 -5.11 -32.28 7.85
C GLY A 41 -4.66 -31.18 6.89
N SER A 42 -3.91 -31.55 5.85
CA SER A 42 -3.38 -30.61 4.85
C SER A 42 -3.77 -31.00 3.44
N LEU A 43 -4.03 -30.04 2.59
CA LEU A 43 -4.14 -30.22 1.15
C LEU A 43 -2.94 -29.55 0.48
N THR A 44 -2.14 -30.35 -0.26
CA THR A 44 -1.02 -29.84 -1.04
C THR A 44 -1.28 -30.11 -2.52
N VAL A 45 -1.19 -29.05 -3.33
CA VAL A 45 -1.32 -29.14 -4.79
C VAL A 45 0.00 -28.74 -5.42
N ASN A 46 0.70 -29.68 -6.02
CA ASN A 46 1.97 -29.46 -6.73
C ASN A 46 1.74 -29.61 -8.23
N CYS A 47 2.18 -28.62 -9.00
CA CYS A 47 2.09 -28.64 -10.45
C CYS A 47 3.41 -28.20 -11.07
N GLY A 48 3.94 -28.99 -12.01
CA GLY A 48 5.22 -28.71 -12.67
C GLY A 48 5.19 -27.56 -13.67
N LEU A 49 4.01 -27.21 -14.20
CA LEU A 49 3.87 -26.16 -15.21
C LEU A 49 3.00 -24.99 -14.76
N GLY A 50 1.79 -25.24 -14.29
CA GLY A 50 0.88 -24.14 -13.91
C GLY A 50 -0.42 -24.63 -13.28
N ILE A 51 -1.02 -23.80 -12.46
CA ILE A 51 -2.35 -23.97 -11.89
C ILE A 51 -3.22 -22.81 -12.38
N SER A 52 -4.37 -23.12 -12.98
CA SER A 52 -5.36 -22.13 -13.37
C SER A 52 -6.65 -22.33 -12.55
N LEU A 53 -7.10 -21.29 -11.87
CA LEU A 53 -8.34 -21.26 -11.12
C LEU A 53 -9.24 -20.18 -11.71
N THR A 54 -10.38 -20.59 -12.27
CA THR A 54 -11.34 -19.68 -12.90
C THR A 54 -12.71 -19.87 -12.27
N ALA A 55 -13.33 -18.79 -11.86
CA ALA A 55 -14.71 -18.77 -11.38
C ALA A 55 -15.53 -17.79 -12.20
N GLY A 56 -16.71 -18.22 -12.69
CA GLY A 56 -17.60 -17.39 -13.51
C GLY A 56 -18.26 -16.26 -12.73
N SER A 57 -18.32 -16.34 -11.40
CA SER A 57 -18.96 -15.33 -10.54
C SER A 57 -18.05 -14.85 -9.43
N ALA A 58 -17.69 -15.72 -8.50
CA ALA A 58 -16.90 -15.33 -7.32
C ALA A 58 -15.84 -16.39 -6.98
N MET A 59 -14.70 -15.92 -6.51
CA MET A 59 -13.67 -16.74 -5.88
C MET A 59 -13.35 -16.16 -4.50
N THR A 60 -13.36 -16.99 -3.48
CA THR A 60 -13.04 -16.60 -2.11
C THR A 60 -11.88 -17.44 -1.58
N LEU A 61 -10.86 -16.76 -1.02
CA LEU A 61 -9.75 -17.38 -0.30
C LEU A 61 -9.81 -16.90 1.15
N THR A 62 -9.95 -17.81 2.09
CA THR A 62 -10.01 -17.50 3.52
C THR A 62 -8.98 -18.34 4.26
N ALA A 63 -8.17 -17.71 5.09
CA ALA A 63 -7.25 -18.36 6.00
C ALA A 63 -7.52 -17.88 7.44
N GLY A 64 -7.62 -18.81 8.39
CA GLY A 64 -7.88 -18.49 9.79
C GLY A 64 -6.68 -17.82 10.50
N ALA A 65 -5.46 -17.99 9.96
CA ALA A 65 -4.25 -17.39 10.50
C ALA A 65 -3.46 -16.66 9.41
N ASN A 66 -2.82 -17.35 8.51
CA ASN A 66 -1.91 -16.76 7.53
C ASN A 66 -2.30 -17.11 6.10
N LEU A 67 -2.32 -16.14 5.22
CA LEU A 67 -2.36 -16.31 3.78
C LEU A 67 -1.08 -15.72 3.18
N ALA A 68 -0.21 -16.55 2.59
CA ALA A 68 0.98 -16.10 1.90
C ALA A 68 0.86 -16.33 0.40
N VAL A 69 1.14 -15.31 -0.40
CA VAL A 69 1.24 -15.40 -1.86
C VAL A 69 2.66 -15.01 -2.24
N ILE A 70 3.43 -15.97 -2.76
CA ILE A 70 4.84 -15.78 -3.09
C ILE A 70 5.03 -16.05 -4.58
N ALA A 71 5.58 -15.08 -5.29
CA ALA A 71 5.97 -15.21 -6.69
C ALA A 71 7.48 -14.98 -6.82
N GLY A 72 8.20 -15.92 -7.42
CA GLY A 72 9.64 -15.83 -7.59
C GLY A 72 10.09 -14.75 -8.60
N ALA A 73 9.20 -14.32 -9.50
CA ALA A 73 9.48 -13.27 -10.48
C ALA A 73 8.40 -12.18 -10.48
N ASN A 74 7.21 -12.47 -10.99
CA ASN A 74 6.16 -11.48 -11.18
C ASN A 74 4.86 -11.89 -10.52
N ALA A 75 4.20 -10.95 -9.85
CA ALA A 75 2.82 -11.04 -9.43
C ALA A 75 2.05 -9.85 -10.01
N SER A 76 0.85 -10.11 -10.56
CA SER A 76 0.00 -9.07 -11.13
C SER A 76 -1.42 -9.20 -10.58
N LEU A 77 -2.00 -8.08 -10.15
CA LEU A 77 -3.38 -7.98 -9.74
C LEU A 77 -4.08 -6.92 -10.59
N VAL A 78 -5.00 -7.36 -11.45
CA VAL A 78 -5.79 -6.48 -12.31
C VAL A 78 -7.24 -6.53 -11.87
N VAL A 79 -7.82 -5.38 -11.57
CA VAL A 79 -9.20 -5.25 -11.07
C VAL A 79 -9.95 -4.23 -11.93
N GLY A 80 -11.00 -4.67 -12.61
CA GLY A 80 -11.76 -3.84 -13.55
C GLY A 80 -12.59 -2.73 -12.90
N ASN A 81 -12.95 -2.84 -11.62
CA ASN A 81 -13.84 -1.86 -10.98
C ASN A 81 -13.24 -1.35 -9.64
N ARG A 82 -13.19 -2.18 -8.61
CA ARG A 82 -12.79 -1.72 -7.27
C ARG A 82 -11.82 -2.70 -6.62
N LEU A 83 -10.67 -2.21 -6.20
CA LEU A 83 -9.76 -2.89 -5.29
C LEU A 83 -9.86 -2.24 -3.90
N ARG A 84 -10.06 -3.04 -2.86
CA ARG A 84 -9.99 -2.61 -1.46
C ARG A 84 -8.99 -3.46 -0.71
N ILE A 85 -8.04 -2.81 -0.05
CA ILE A 85 -7.10 -3.44 0.86
C ILE A 85 -7.35 -2.84 2.25
N SER A 86 -7.54 -3.68 3.25
CA SER A 86 -7.78 -3.25 4.63
C SER A 86 -6.98 -4.12 5.57
N SER A 87 -6.22 -3.51 6.47
CA SER A 87 -5.46 -4.16 7.53
C SER A 87 -5.87 -3.56 8.87
N GLY A 88 -6.00 -4.41 9.90
CA GLY A 88 -6.34 -3.97 11.25
C GLY A 88 -5.17 -3.33 12.00
N HIS A 89 -3.93 -3.61 11.59
CA HIS A 89 -2.73 -3.11 12.27
C HIS A 89 -1.78 -2.41 11.32
N GLU A 90 -1.24 -3.11 10.35
CA GLU A 90 -0.18 -2.59 9.48
C GLU A 90 -0.38 -3.05 8.03
N ALA A 91 -0.11 -2.15 7.09
CA ALA A 91 0.12 -2.48 5.69
C ALA A 91 1.45 -1.84 5.28
N SER A 92 2.42 -2.63 4.87
CA SER A 92 3.73 -2.14 4.44
C SER A 92 4.03 -2.49 2.99
N PHE A 93 4.73 -1.58 2.31
CA PHE A 93 5.20 -1.76 0.93
C PHE A 93 6.70 -1.48 0.91
N GLU A 94 7.49 -2.53 0.73
CA GLU A 94 8.93 -2.44 0.56
C GLU A 94 9.28 -2.73 -0.89
N THR A 95 9.86 -1.76 -1.59
CA THR A 95 10.12 -1.86 -3.03
C THR A 95 11.24 -0.93 -3.44
N ARG A 96 11.94 -1.26 -4.53
CA ARG A 96 12.91 -0.36 -5.17
C ARG A 96 12.23 0.85 -5.81
N SER A 97 11.02 0.71 -6.34
CA SER A 97 10.27 1.79 -6.98
C SER A 97 8.78 1.62 -6.72
N PHE A 98 8.13 2.67 -6.24
CA PHE A 98 6.70 2.71 -5.97
C PHE A 98 6.06 3.85 -6.74
N ASN A 99 5.18 3.52 -7.69
CA ASN A 99 4.48 4.50 -8.51
C ASN A 99 2.97 4.46 -8.24
N VAL A 100 2.38 5.61 -8.00
CA VAL A 100 0.94 5.78 -7.86
C VAL A 100 0.47 6.78 -8.90
N THR A 101 -0.43 6.37 -9.79
CA THR A 101 -1.05 7.23 -10.78
C THR A 101 -2.56 7.19 -10.61
N ALA A 102 -3.19 8.33 -10.38
CA ALA A 102 -4.62 8.47 -10.26
C ALA A 102 -5.14 9.52 -11.25
N ALA A 103 -6.06 9.14 -12.12
CA ALA A 103 -6.59 10.05 -13.15
C ALA A 103 -7.46 11.18 -12.57
N VAL A 104 -8.13 10.95 -11.43
CA VAL A 104 -9.08 11.91 -10.84
C VAL A 104 -8.60 12.44 -9.51
N GLY A 105 -8.11 11.60 -8.61
CA GLY A 105 -7.68 12.06 -7.30
C GLY A 105 -6.91 10.99 -6.53
N CYS A 106 -5.99 11.46 -5.70
CA CYS A 106 -5.28 10.65 -4.71
C CYS A 106 -5.43 11.36 -3.35
N LYS A 107 -5.87 10.64 -2.33
CA LYS A 107 -6.03 11.15 -0.98
C LYS A 107 -5.24 10.32 0.01
N ILE A 108 -4.48 10.98 0.86
CA ILE A 108 -3.75 10.36 1.97
C ILE A 108 -4.20 11.03 3.25
N ASP A 109 -4.84 10.28 4.14
CA ASP A 109 -5.25 10.73 5.46
C ASP A 109 -4.49 9.97 6.54
N SER A 110 -4.03 10.68 7.55
CA SER A 110 -3.44 10.11 8.76
C SER A 110 -4.09 10.72 9.98
N GLY A 111 -4.60 9.90 10.89
CA GLY A 111 -5.25 10.37 12.12
C GLY A 111 -4.31 10.96 13.16
N GLN A 112 -3.00 10.71 13.06
CA GLN A 112 -2.00 11.20 14.01
C GLN A 112 -0.84 11.90 13.31
N SER A 113 -0.02 11.17 12.56
CA SER A 113 1.17 11.71 11.92
C SER A 113 1.35 11.16 10.51
N LEU A 114 1.79 12.02 9.61
CA LEU A 114 2.26 11.65 8.28
C LEU A 114 3.69 12.13 8.13
N ALA A 115 4.63 11.22 7.90
CA ALA A 115 6.01 11.55 7.60
C ALA A 115 6.34 11.20 6.15
N VAL A 116 6.87 12.15 5.40
CA VAL A 116 7.39 11.94 4.05
C VAL A 116 8.84 12.33 4.02
N THR A 117 9.73 11.38 3.78
CA THR A 117 11.18 11.60 3.79
C THR A 117 11.80 11.13 2.49
N SER A 118 12.69 11.94 1.94
CA SER A 118 13.50 11.61 0.78
C SER A 118 14.98 11.78 1.09
N GLY A 119 15.81 10.81 0.75
CA GLY A 119 17.26 10.85 0.97
C GLY A 119 18.02 11.80 0.05
N LYS A 120 17.40 12.27 -1.04
CA LYS A 120 18.04 13.17 -2.02
C LYS A 120 17.14 14.35 -2.37
N GLU A 121 16.07 14.12 -3.08
CA GLU A 121 15.23 15.15 -3.66
C GLU A 121 13.75 14.84 -3.44
N MET A 122 12.97 15.87 -3.16
CA MET A 122 11.51 15.83 -3.11
C MET A 122 10.97 16.98 -3.95
N THR A 123 10.16 16.66 -4.97
CA THR A 123 9.53 17.64 -5.83
C THR A 123 8.02 17.64 -5.63
N VAL A 124 7.44 18.82 -5.41
CA VAL A 124 5.99 19.03 -5.40
C VAL A 124 5.66 20.04 -6.50
N ALA A 125 5.01 19.60 -7.56
CA ALA A 125 4.61 20.43 -8.68
C ALA A 125 3.10 20.46 -8.84
N VAL A 126 2.51 21.65 -8.94
CA VAL A 126 1.06 21.85 -9.05
C VAL A 126 0.78 22.87 -10.14
N SER A 127 -0.13 22.53 -11.07
CA SER A 127 -0.44 23.42 -12.21
C SER A 127 -1.32 24.63 -11.85
N LYS A 128 -2.04 24.60 -10.72
CA LYS A 128 -2.94 25.68 -10.33
C LYS A 128 -2.60 26.23 -8.96
N THR A 129 -3.01 25.58 -7.90
CA THR A 129 -2.89 26.11 -6.54
C THR A 129 -2.34 25.03 -5.62
N LEU A 130 -1.27 25.34 -4.88
CA LEU A 130 -0.80 24.58 -3.74
C LEU A 130 -1.26 25.28 -2.46
N LEU A 131 -2.12 24.64 -1.68
CA LEU A 131 -2.49 25.06 -0.34
C LEU A 131 -1.75 24.20 0.67
N VAL A 132 -1.03 24.86 1.58
CA VAL A 132 -0.38 24.22 2.73
C VAL A 132 -0.87 24.93 3.98
N GLU A 133 -1.56 24.23 4.84
CA GLU A 133 -2.23 24.76 6.02
C GLU A 133 -1.77 24.04 7.28
N SER A 134 -1.59 24.78 8.36
CA SER A 134 -1.27 24.25 9.68
C SER A 134 -1.99 25.04 10.75
N ALA A 135 -2.65 24.36 11.67
CA ALA A 135 -3.40 25.03 12.76
C ALA A 135 -2.50 25.72 13.79
N ASN A 136 -1.28 25.27 13.99
CA ASN A 136 -0.40 25.82 15.04
C ASN A 136 0.81 26.55 14.50
N ALA A 137 1.62 25.89 13.70
CA ALA A 137 2.83 26.51 13.13
C ALA A 137 3.25 25.78 11.85
N MET A 138 3.80 26.55 10.92
CA MET A 138 4.48 26.05 9.73
C MET A 138 5.92 26.53 9.77
N VAL A 139 6.85 25.62 9.54
CA VAL A 139 8.29 25.90 9.53
C VAL A 139 8.88 25.43 8.21
N LEU A 140 9.50 26.33 7.48
CA LEU A 140 10.35 26.01 6.34
C LEU A 140 11.80 26.27 6.72
N LYS A 141 12.65 25.26 6.62
CA LYS A 141 14.04 25.35 7.05
C LYS A 141 15.00 24.77 6.00
N SER A 142 16.09 25.46 5.77
CA SER A 142 17.23 25.00 4.96
C SER A 142 18.54 25.47 5.58
N GLY A 143 19.33 24.55 6.16
CA GLY A 143 20.49 24.90 6.96
C GLY A 143 20.12 25.84 8.13
N ASP A 144 20.71 27.02 8.18
CA ASP A 144 20.44 28.06 9.19
C ASP A 144 19.31 29.01 8.78
N ALA A 145 18.89 29.02 7.53
CA ALA A 145 17.78 29.83 7.06
C ALA A 145 16.43 29.21 7.45
N ARG A 146 15.50 30.05 7.95
CA ARG A 146 14.22 29.59 8.48
C ARG A 146 13.12 30.64 8.29
N LEU A 147 11.93 30.17 7.91
CA LEU A 147 10.70 30.93 7.90
C LEU A 147 9.70 30.25 8.83
N ASP A 148 9.22 30.98 9.83
CA ASP A 148 8.20 30.55 10.77
C ASP A 148 6.90 31.31 10.54
N LEU A 149 5.80 30.58 10.39
CA LEU A 149 4.43 31.11 10.41
C LEU A 149 3.75 30.57 11.66
N LYS A 150 3.29 31.45 12.55
CA LYS A 150 2.70 31.05 13.85
C LYS A 150 1.20 31.36 13.88
N LYS A 151 0.46 30.62 14.71
CA LYS A 151 -1.00 30.77 14.84
C LYS A 151 -1.46 32.14 15.36
N ASP A 152 -0.59 32.89 16.05
CA ASP A 152 -0.86 34.25 16.54
C ASP A 152 -0.71 35.32 15.43
N GLY A 153 -0.43 34.89 14.20
CA GLY A 153 -0.20 35.75 13.05
C GLY A 153 1.23 36.26 12.90
N SER A 154 2.16 35.83 13.78
CA SER A 154 3.56 36.21 13.66
C SER A 154 4.22 35.50 12.48
N VAL A 155 5.01 36.25 11.72
CA VAL A 155 5.86 35.77 10.63
C VAL A 155 7.31 36.16 10.95
N GLU A 156 8.19 35.16 11.05
CA GLU A 156 9.59 35.38 11.36
C GLU A 156 10.48 34.77 10.25
N LEU A 157 11.36 35.61 9.70
CA LEU A 157 12.35 35.20 8.71
C LEU A 157 13.74 35.37 9.31
N HIS A 158 14.46 34.26 9.43
CA HIS A 158 15.82 34.18 9.94
C HIS A 158 16.80 33.76 8.86
N GLY A 159 17.92 34.38 8.78
CA GLY A 159 19.00 34.02 7.86
C GLY A 159 20.22 34.91 8.13
N ARG A 160 21.41 34.42 7.75
CA ARG A 160 22.64 35.19 7.84
C ARG A 160 22.54 36.45 6.94
N ASP A 161 22.07 36.24 5.71
CA ASP A 161 21.88 37.30 4.73
C ASP A 161 20.46 37.19 4.16
N VAL A 162 19.69 38.28 4.18
CA VAL A 162 18.34 38.33 3.64
C VAL A 162 18.31 39.41 2.55
N THR A 163 17.98 38.99 1.33
CA THR A 163 17.86 39.91 0.17
C THR A 163 16.44 39.93 -0.34
N ILE A 164 15.83 41.08 -0.42
CA ILE A 164 14.50 41.32 -1.01
C ILE A 164 14.65 42.14 -2.28
N LYS A 165 14.28 41.56 -3.43
CA LYS A 165 14.31 42.25 -4.73
C LYS A 165 12.93 42.27 -5.35
N ALA A 166 12.48 43.39 -5.85
CA ALA A 166 11.24 43.56 -6.59
C ALA A 166 11.54 44.19 -7.96
N SER A 167 10.98 43.65 -9.03
CA SER A 167 11.03 44.25 -10.36
C SER A 167 10.01 45.37 -10.54
N GLY A 168 9.05 45.51 -9.65
CA GLY A 168 8.06 46.52 -9.59
C GLY A 168 8.14 47.29 -8.24
N ARG A 169 7.00 47.46 -7.61
CA ARG A 169 6.89 48.20 -6.33
C ARG A 169 7.15 47.27 -5.14
N LEU A 170 7.97 47.67 -4.20
CA LEU A 170 8.07 47.15 -2.85
C LEU A 170 7.43 48.10 -1.86
N GLU A 171 6.48 47.65 -1.07
CA GLU A 171 5.78 48.43 -0.07
C GLU A 171 5.81 47.71 1.29
N ALA A 172 6.27 48.43 2.32
CA ALA A 172 6.23 47.98 3.71
C ALA A 172 5.34 48.92 4.51
N LYS A 173 4.20 48.44 5.01
CA LYS A 173 3.25 49.22 5.83
C LYS A 173 2.97 48.51 7.14
N ALA A 174 2.91 49.24 8.22
CA ALA A 174 2.43 48.80 9.51
C ALA A 174 1.46 49.83 10.10
N SER A 175 0.42 49.35 10.80
CA SER A 175 -0.46 50.26 11.58
C SER A 175 0.23 50.76 12.85
N GLY A 176 1.26 50.09 13.33
CA GLY A 176 2.12 50.50 14.43
C GLY A 176 3.47 51.02 13.94
N HIS A 177 4.55 50.57 14.56
CA HIS A 177 5.91 51.02 14.23
C HIS A 177 6.58 50.11 13.21
N VAL A 178 7.32 50.68 12.25
CA VAL A 178 8.32 50.01 11.44
C VAL A 178 9.69 50.34 12.03
N THR A 179 10.41 49.33 12.47
CA THR A 179 11.74 49.47 13.04
C THR A 179 12.79 48.83 12.13
N ILE A 180 13.75 49.64 11.67
CA ILE A 180 14.90 49.16 10.88
C ILE A 180 16.16 49.46 11.71
N LYS A 181 16.94 48.41 12.04
CA LYS A 181 18.18 48.52 12.78
C LYS A 181 19.33 47.89 12.00
N GLY A 182 20.45 48.55 11.97
CA GLY A 182 21.68 48.08 11.35
C GLY A 182 22.84 49.00 11.68
N SER A 183 24.08 48.55 11.57
CA SER A 183 25.28 49.36 11.73
C SER A 183 25.36 50.45 10.66
N LYS A 184 24.77 50.23 9.49
CA LYS A 184 24.67 51.20 8.39
C LYS A 184 23.37 50.99 7.63
N ILE A 185 22.63 52.07 7.39
CA ILE A 185 21.43 52.13 6.55
C ILE A 185 21.73 53.06 5.37
N LEU A 186 21.66 52.50 4.16
CA LEU A 186 21.87 53.24 2.90
C LEU A 186 20.53 53.43 2.20
N GLN A 187 20.22 54.66 1.80
CA GLN A 187 19.09 55.02 0.98
C GLN A 187 19.63 55.75 -0.25
N ASN A 188 19.22 55.33 -1.42
CA ASN A 188 19.54 55.98 -2.71
C ASN A 188 18.32 56.67 -3.26
#